data_674a4adb8247b4d9eeb47d6c7aea956d
#
_entry.id   674a4adb8247b4d9eeb47d6c7aea956d
#
_cell.length_a   1.000
_cell.length_b   1.000
_cell.length_c   1.000
_cell.angle_alpha   90.00
_cell.angle_beta   90.00
_cell.angle_gamma   90.00
#
_symmetry.space_group_name_H-M   'P 1'
#
loop_
_entity.id
_entity.type
_entity.pdbx_description
1 polymer ?
#
loop_
_entity_poly.entity_id
_entity_poly.type
_entity_poly.pdbx_seq_one_letter_code
_entity_poly.pdbx_strand_id
1 'polypeptide(L)'
;MALTSAQLATLKAAIAANGTLNAQPSDGTGLAFIADALNAVASPDFFVWRNNIPSSEIVAAITGSEFVALTAQKQQGLMLLLIPGTVDASSSNVQADFSAIFSAGTTLTALAALAHRKATVIEKMFATGTGTTGSPAVAVFTGTVTPNDVDKARRS
;
A
#
# COMPACT_ATOMS: atom_id res chain seq x y z
N MET A 1 13.56 -5.41 3.51
CA MET A 1 14.14 -5.21 2.16
C MET A 1 15.11 -4.03 2.28
N ALA A 2 16.35 -4.15 1.77
CA ALA A 2 17.30 -3.05 1.81
C ALA A 2 16.94 -1.99 0.76
N LEU A 3 17.08 -0.71 1.11
CA LEU A 3 16.90 0.40 0.16
C LEU A 3 17.99 0.37 -0.91
N THR A 4 17.61 0.62 -2.16
CA THR A 4 18.55 0.78 -3.27
C THR A 4 19.33 2.10 -3.14
N SER A 5 20.43 2.25 -3.86
CA SER A 5 21.21 3.51 -3.86
C SER A 5 20.36 4.72 -4.30
N ALA A 6 19.47 4.54 -5.29
CA ALA A 6 18.56 5.59 -5.73
C ALA A 6 17.54 5.96 -4.63
N GLN A 7 17.01 4.98 -3.90
CA GLN A 7 16.10 5.22 -2.79
C GLN A 7 16.81 5.90 -1.61
N LEU A 8 18.05 5.54 -1.33
CA LEU A 8 18.87 6.22 -0.30
C LEU A 8 19.13 7.69 -0.68
N ALA A 9 19.41 7.99 -1.93
CA ALA A 9 19.59 9.36 -2.40
C ALA A 9 18.30 10.18 -2.27
N THR A 10 17.14 9.61 -2.61
CA THR A 10 15.83 10.24 -2.44
C THR A 10 15.53 10.47 -0.96
N LEU A 11 15.81 9.48 -0.11
CA LEU A 11 15.63 9.58 1.34
C LEU A 11 16.51 10.69 1.94
N LYS A 12 17.77 10.78 1.54
CA LYS A 12 18.68 11.85 1.93
C LYS A 12 18.11 13.23 1.57
N ALA A 13 17.67 13.40 0.34
CA ALA A 13 17.10 14.66 -0.13
C ALA A 13 15.84 15.05 0.67
N ALA A 14 14.98 14.09 0.99
CA ALA A 14 13.77 14.31 1.77
C ALA A 14 14.08 14.69 3.24
N ILE A 15 15.06 14.05 3.87
CA ILE A 15 15.53 14.41 5.21
C ILE A 15 16.09 15.84 5.19
N ALA A 16 16.93 16.17 4.22
CA ALA A 16 17.54 17.51 4.10
C ALA A 16 16.50 18.61 3.86
N ALA A 17 15.44 18.32 3.12
CA ALA A 17 14.34 19.25 2.85
C ALA A 17 13.40 19.48 4.05
N ASN A 18 13.40 18.56 5.02
CA ASN A 18 12.58 18.66 6.23
C ASN A 18 13.41 19.20 7.40
N GLY A 19 13.19 20.46 7.77
CA GLY A 19 13.98 21.15 8.83
C GLY A 19 13.99 20.40 10.16
N THR A 20 12.88 19.78 10.56
CA THR A 20 12.80 19.01 11.82
C THR A 20 13.64 17.72 11.74
N LEU A 21 13.58 16.99 10.63
CA LEU A 21 14.35 15.76 10.44
C LEU A 21 15.85 16.09 10.24
N ASN A 22 16.16 17.15 9.50
CA ASN A 22 17.54 17.55 9.24
C ASN A 22 18.27 18.03 10.50
N ALA A 23 17.55 18.64 11.44
CA ALA A 23 18.08 19.13 12.72
C ALA A 23 18.41 18.00 13.72
N GLN A 24 17.97 16.76 13.46
CA GLN A 24 18.22 15.65 14.37
C GLN A 24 19.71 15.26 14.39
N PRO A 25 20.27 14.91 15.56
CA PRO A 25 21.65 14.47 15.66
C PRO A 25 21.87 13.15 14.87
N SER A 26 23.13 12.88 14.52
CA SER A 26 23.54 11.65 13.83
C SER A 26 23.85 10.50 14.80
N ASP A 27 23.32 10.54 16.00
CA ASP A 27 23.40 9.49 17.00
C ASP A 27 22.18 8.53 16.91
N GLY A 28 22.21 7.48 17.72
CA GLY A 28 21.15 6.47 17.72
C GLY A 28 19.76 7.04 18.02
N THR A 29 19.65 8.09 18.85
CA THR A 29 18.37 8.72 19.22
C THR A 29 17.81 9.54 18.06
N GLY A 30 18.64 10.37 17.41
CA GLY A 30 18.22 11.16 16.26
C GLY A 30 17.88 10.32 15.04
N LEU A 31 18.67 9.26 14.80
CA LEU A 31 18.39 8.32 13.70
C LEU A 31 17.07 7.54 13.93
N ALA A 32 16.79 7.14 15.19
CA ALA A 32 15.53 6.49 15.53
C ALA A 32 14.33 7.44 15.34
N PHE A 33 14.44 8.69 15.81
CA PHE A 33 13.40 9.70 15.60
C PHE A 33 13.06 9.89 14.13
N ILE A 34 14.07 9.98 13.26
CA ILE A 34 13.87 10.12 11.81
C ILE A 34 13.18 8.87 11.25
N ALA A 35 13.62 7.67 11.64
CA ALA A 35 13.01 6.42 11.18
C ALA A 35 11.54 6.32 11.59
N ASP A 36 11.21 6.66 12.84
CA ASP A 36 9.84 6.65 13.35
C ASP A 36 8.94 7.65 12.59
N ALA A 37 9.44 8.86 12.35
CA ALA A 37 8.72 9.88 11.58
C ALA A 37 8.44 9.45 10.14
N LEU A 38 9.37 8.74 9.50
CA LEU A 38 9.22 8.21 8.14
C LEU A 38 8.27 6.99 8.09
N ASN A 39 8.23 6.21 9.15
CA ASN A 39 7.33 5.06 9.28
C ASN A 39 5.92 5.44 9.77
N ALA A 40 5.72 6.68 10.22
CA ALA A 40 4.40 7.17 10.61
C ALA A 40 3.45 7.25 9.40
N VAL A 41 2.14 7.17 9.66
CA VAL A 41 1.11 7.38 8.63
C VAL A 41 1.28 8.76 7.99
N ALA A 42 1.20 8.82 6.67
CA ALA A 42 1.35 10.07 5.92
C ALA A 42 0.24 11.07 6.26
N SER A 43 0.61 12.33 6.45
CA SER A 43 -0.33 13.44 6.63
C SER A 43 0.00 14.53 5.58
N PRO A 44 -0.98 15.00 4.80
CA PRO A 44 -2.35 14.51 4.69
C PRO A 44 -2.41 13.05 4.22
N ASP A 45 -3.56 12.40 4.48
CA ASP A 45 -3.78 11.00 4.12
C ASP A 45 -3.39 10.73 2.66
N PHE A 46 -2.68 9.63 2.46
CA PHE A 46 -2.25 9.14 1.17
C PHE A 46 -2.53 7.65 1.10
N PHE A 47 -3.19 7.18 0.05
CA PHE A 47 -3.62 5.79 -0.08
C PHE A 47 -2.79 5.05 -1.13
N VAL A 48 -2.45 3.81 -0.80
CA VAL A 48 -1.77 2.89 -1.72
C VAL A 48 -2.57 1.61 -1.89
N TRP A 49 -2.48 1.00 -3.07
CA TRP A 49 -3.06 -0.31 -3.32
C TRP A 49 -2.44 -1.36 -2.39
N ARG A 50 -3.26 -2.30 -1.95
CA ARG A 50 -2.78 -3.52 -1.29
C ARG A 50 -2.45 -4.56 -2.36
N ASN A 51 -1.21 -5.03 -2.37
CA ASN A 51 -0.72 -6.03 -3.33
C ASN A 51 -0.70 -7.47 -2.77
N ASN A 52 -1.16 -7.66 -1.56
CA ASN A 52 -1.14 -8.97 -0.87
C ASN A 52 -2.35 -9.08 0.06
N ILE A 53 -3.57 -9.08 -0.53
CA ILE A 53 -4.81 -9.23 0.23
C ILE A 53 -5.09 -10.73 0.38
N PRO A 54 -5.16 -11.28 1.61
CA PRO A 54 -5.54 -12.66 1.80
C PRO A 54 -6.92 -12.97 1.22
N SER A 55 -7.06 -14.10 0.53
CA SER A 55 -8.34 -14.54 -0.02
C SER A 55 -9.43 -14.64 1.05
N SER A 56 -9.08 -14.94 2.29
CA SER A 56 -10.01 -14.98 3.44
C SER A 56 -10.62 -13.60 3.76
N GLU A 57 -9.85 -12.50 3.63
CA GLU A 57 -10.39 -11.14 3.81
C GLU A 57 -11.37 -10.79 2.69
N ILE A 58 -11.07 -11.22 1.46
CA ILE A 58 -11.97 -11.02 0.30
C ILE A 58 -13.27 -11.80 0.51
N VAL A 59 -13.19 -13.07 0.89
CA VAL A 59 -14.38 -13.89 1.18
C VAL A 59 -15.22 -13.28 2.29
N ALA A 60 -14.59 -12.75 3.34
CA ALA A 60 -15.31 -12.08 4.43
C ALA A 60 -16.03 -10.78 4.00
N ALA A 61 -15.54 -10.12 2.95
CA ALA A 61 -16.15 -8.91 2.40
C ALA A 61 -17.33 -9.20 1.45
N ILE A 62 -17.50 -10.45 1.01
CA ILE A 62 -18.56 -10.85 0.08
C ILE A 62 -19.90 -11.00 0.83
N THR A 63 -20.91 -10.30 0.35
CA THR A 63 -22.30 -10.45 0.84
C THR A 63 -22.87 -11.74 0.29
N GLY A 64 -23.31 -12.65 1.18
CA GLY A 64 -23.80 -13.98 0.79
C GLY A 64 -24.96 -13.96 -0.20
N SER A 65 -25.91 -13.01 -0.06
CA SER A 65 -27.01 -12.87 -1.01
C SER A 65 -26.56 -12.44 -2.41
N GLU A 66 -25.54 -11.57 -2.49
CA GLU A 66 -24.96 -11.17 -3.79
C GLU A 66 -24.19 -12.33 -4.43
N PHE A 67 -23.46 -13.13 -3.63
CA PHE A 67 -22.77 -14.31 -4.12
C PHE A 67 -23.73 -15.35 -4.71
N VAL A 68 -24.84 -15.66 -4.01
CA VAL A 68 -25.85 -16.63 -4.48
C VAL A 68 -26.54 -16.15 -5.75
N ALA A 69 -26.68 -14.85 -5.95
CA ALA A 69 -27.27 -14.25 -7.16
C ALA A 69 -26.32 -14.29 -8.38
N LEU A 70 -25.05 -14.61 -8.20
CA LEU A 70 -24.11 -14.74 -9.33
C LEU A 70 -24.43 -15.96 -10.19
N THR A 71 -24.19 -15.85 -11.50
CA THR A 71 -24.20 -17.01 -12.38
C THR A 71 -23.09 -18.00 -12.02
N ALA A 72 -23.24 -19.26 -12.34
CA ALA A 72 -22.23 -20.29 -12.10
C ALA A 72 -20.87 -19.92 -12.69
N GLN A 73 -20.84 -19.28 -13.87
CA GLN A 73 -19.60 -18.81 -14.50
C GLN A 73 -18.89 -17.72 -13.68
N LYS A 74 -19.65 -16.77 -13.12
CA LYS A 74 -19.09 -15.71 -12.26
C LYS A 74 -18.59 -16.27 -10.93
N GLN A 75 -19.30 -17.24 -10.34
CA GLN A 75 -18.84 -17.94 -9.14
C GLN A 75 -17.53 -18.71 -9.40
N GLN A 76 -17.41 -19.40 -10.52
CA GLN A 76 -16.18 -20.09 -10.92
C GLN A 76 -15.04 -19.08 -11.16
N GLY A 77 -15.30 -17.97 -11.85
CA GLY A 77 -14.32 -16.90 -12.06
C GLY A 77 -13.79 -16.34 -10.74
N LEU A 78 -14.69 -16.08 -9.77
CA LEU A 78 -14.30 -15.64 -8.43
C LEU A 78 -13.40 -16.68 -7.73
N MET A 79 -13.74 -17.94 -7.80
CA MET A 79 -12.93 -19.01 -7.21
C MET A 79 -11.53 -19.05 -7.81
N LEU A 80 -11.41 -18.89 -9.14
CA LEU A 80 -10.10 -18.84 -9.81
C LEU A 80 -9.24 -17.68 -9.34
N LEU A 81 -9.82 -16.49 -9.12
CA LEU A 81 -9.12 -15.32 -8.59
C LEU A 81 -8.59 -15.55 -7.17
N LEU A 82 -9.25 -16.41 -6.38
CA LEU A 82 -8.91 -16.66 -4.98
C LEU A 82 -7.96 -17.86 -4.78
N ILE A 83 -7.75 -18.72 -5.80
CA ILE A 83 -6.85 -19.89 -5.72
C ILE A 83 -5.44 -19.55 -5.25
N PRO A 84 -4.81 -18.43 -5.68
CA PRO A 84 -3.45 -18.11 -5.23
C PRO A 84 -3.31 -17.84 -3.73
N GLY A 85 -4.42 -17.72 -3.01
CA GLY A 85 -4.45 -17.43 -1.57
C GLY A 85 -4.26 -15.94 -1.23
N THR A 86 -3.75 -15.15 -2.16
CA THR A 86 -3.60 -13.70 -2.05
C THR A 86 -3.94 -13.02 -3.37
N VAL A 87 -4.41 -11.77 -3.30
CA VAL A 87 -4.80 -10.97 -4.46
C VAL A 87 -4.07 -9.65 -4.46
N ASP A 88 -3.57 -9.25 -5.62
CA ASP A 88 -2.97 -7.93 -5.85
C ASP A 88 -4.02 -6.97 -6.40
N ALA A 89 -4.49 -6.05 -5.55
CA ALA A 89 -5.47 -5.05 -5.93
C ALA A 89 -4.90 -3.92 -6.83
N SER A 90 -3.58 -3.82 -6.98
CA SER A 90 -2.96 -2.87 -7.92
C SER A 90 -3.10 -3.31 -9.38
N SER A 91 -3.41 -4.58 -9.63
CA SER A 91 -3.60 -5.15 -10.96
C SER A 91 -4.92 -4.67 -11.58
N SER A 92 -4.84 -3.98 -12.72
CA SER A 92 -6.02 -3.52 -13.47
C SER A 92 -6.92 -4.67 -13.93
N ASN A 93 -6.34 -5.82 -14.26
CA ASN A 93 -7.11 -7.02 -14.64
C ASN A 93 -7.92 -7.53 -13.45
N VAL A 94 -7.32 -7.63 -12.27
CA VAL A 94 -8.01 -8.04 -11.03
C VAL A 94 -9.17 -7.09 -10.70
N GLN A 95 -8.96 -5.78 -10.83
CA GLN A 95 -10.01 -4.78 -10.61
C GLN A 95 -11.16 -4.93 -11.62
N ALA A 96 -10.83 -5.14 -12.89
CA ALA A 96 -11.82 -5.38 -13.95
C ALA A 96 -12.61 -6.66 -13.70
N ASP A 97 -11.95 -7.75 -13.31
CA ASP A 97 -12.58 -9.03 -13.02
C ASP A 97 -13.57 -8.94 -11.85
N PHE A 98 -13.19 -8.34 -10.74
CA PHE A 98 -14.10 -8.11 -9.61
C PHE A 98 -15.29 -7.22 -10.01
N SER A 99 -15.06 -6.16 -10.79
CA SER A 99 -16.12 -5.28 -11.30
C SER A 99 -17.06 -6.03 -12.25
N ALA A 100 -16.56 -6.94 -13.09
CA ALA A 100 -17.38 -7.76 -14.00
C ALA A 100 -18.20 -8.80 -13.23
N ILE A 101 -17.63 -9.38 -12.15
CA ILE A 101 -18.31 -10.38 -11.32
C ILE A 101 -19.46 -9.73 -10.55
N PHE A 102 -19.21 -8.66 -9.78
CA PHE A 102 -20.20 -8.07 -8.87
C PHE A 102 -20.98 -6.88 -9.47
N SER A 103 -20.50 -6.26 -10.54
CA SER A 103 -21.11 -5.15 -11.31
C SER A 103 -21.41 -3.89 -10.48
N ALA A 104 -22.11 -4.03 -9.35
CA ALA A 104 -22.47 -3.02 -8.38
C ALA A 104 -22.89 -3.71 -7.07
N GLY A 105 -23.02 -2.96 -5.98
CA GLY A 105 -23.57 -3.48 -4.74
C GLY A 105 -22.65 -3.35 -3.53
N THR A 106 -23.08 -3.97 -2.44
CA THR A 106 -22.39 -3.90 -1.15
C THR A 106 -21.03 -4.58 -1.20
N THR A 107 -20.96 -5.74 -1.86
CA THR A 107 -19.68 -6.48 -2.03
C THR A 107 -18.65 -5.66 -2.78
N LEU A 108 -19.01 -5.06 -3.92
CA LEU A 108 -18.05 -4.26 -4.70
C LEU A 108 -17.54 -3.05 -3.90
N THR A 109 -18.42 -2.40 -3.14
CA THR A 109 -18.04 -1.30 -2.25
C THR A 109 -17.09 -1.76 -1.15
N ALA A 110 -17.37 -2.91 -0.52
CA ALA A 110 -16.50 -3.49 0.51
C ALA A 110 -15.15 -3.91 -0.06
N LEU A 111 -15.10 -4.51 -1.25
CA LEU A 111 -13.86 -4.88 -1.93
C LEU A 111 -13.04 -3.65 -2.32
N ALA A 112 -13.68 -2.58 -2.80
CA ALA A 112 -13.00 -1.31 -3.09
C ALA A 112 -12.35 -0.70 -1.84
N ALA A 113 -13.05 -0.74 -0.70
CA ALA A 113 -12.50 -0.28 0.59
C ALA A 113 -11.34 -1.16 1.08
N LEU A 114 -11.42 -2.47 0.86
CA LEU A 114 -10.38 -3.44 1.21
C LEU A 114 -9.14 -3.32 0.32
N ALA A 115 -9.30 -2.86 -0.92
CA ALA A 115 -8.26 -2.84 -1.94
C ALA A 115 -7.12 -1.85 -1.66
N HIS A 116 -7.30 -0.89 -0.77
CA HIS A 116 -6.31 0.13 -0.45
C HIS A 116 -6.11 0.29 1.06
N ARG A 117 -5.02 0.92 1.44
CA ARG A 117 -4.71 1.30 2.82
C ARG A 117 -4.00 2.65 2.87
N LYS A 118 -3.97 3.28 4.04
CA LYS A 118 -3.12 4.45 4.25
C LYS A 118 -1.66 4.05 4.14
N ALA A 119 -0.89 4.87 3.45
CA ALA A 119 0.56 4.73 3.33
C ALA A 119 1.28 5.39 4.50
N THR A 120 2.48 4.93 4.77
CA THR A 120 3.43 5.65 5.61
C THR A 120 4.10 6.80 4.81
N VAL A 121 4.79 7.70 5.51
CA VAL A 121 5.53 8.80 4.87
C VAL A 121 6.55 8.25 3.86
N ILE A 122 7.27 7.21 4.25
CA ILE A 122 8.28 6.58 3.36
C ILE A 122 7.64 5.89 2.15
N GLU A 123 6.51 5.22 2.31
CA GLU A 123 5.80 4.61 1.20
C GLU A 123 5.26 5.67 0.22
N LYS A 124 4.68 6.77 0.73
CA LYS A 124 4.24 7.91 -0.08
C LYS A 124 5.39 8.49 -0.89
N MET A 125 6.58 8.59 -0.33
CA MET A 125 7.77 9.13 -1.00
C MET A 125 8.16 8.34 -2.24
N PHE A 126 7.96 7.02 -2.22
CA PHE A 126 8.34 6.12 -3.32
C PHE A 126 7.13 5.65 -4.14
N ALA A 127 5.92 6.07 -3.81
CA ALA A 127 4.72 5.65 -4.52
C ALA A 127 4.57 6.37 -5.87
N THR A 128 3.91 5.72 -6.81
CA THR A 128 3.55 6.28 -8.11
C THR A 128 2.02 6.39 -8.21
N GLY A 129 1.51 7.60 -8.45
CA GLY A 129 0.07 7.88 -8.56
C GLY A 129 -0.39 8.99 -7.64
N THR A 130 -1.70 9.26 -7.62
CA THR A 130 -2.30 10.39 -6.89
C THR A 130 -2.50 10.12 -5.40
N GLY A 131 -2.65 8.86 -5.00
CA GLY A 131 -2.79 8.46 -3.59
C GLY A 131 -4.10 8.88 -2.95
N THR A 132 -5.17 9.03 -3.71
CA THR A 132 -6.52 9.25 -3.18
C THR A 132 -7.27 7.93 -2.97
N THR A 133 -8.38 7.93 -2.24
CA THR A 133 -9.24 6.74 -2.09
C THR A 133 -9.80 6.24 -3.41
N GLY A 134 -10.13 7.16 -4.34
CA GLY A 134 -10.65 6.82 -5.67
C GLY A 134 -9.56 6.47 -6.70
N SER A 135 -8.31 6.82 -6.41
CA SER A 135 -7.14 6.52 -7.25
C SER A 135 -5.91 6.29 -6.37
N PRO A 136 -5.84 5.15 -5.66
CA PRO A 136 -4.69 4.81 -4.84
C PRO A 136 -3.41 4.71 -5.66
N ALA A 137 -2.28 5.07 -5.07
CA ALA A 137 -0.98 4.97 -5.70
C ALA A 137 -0.45 3.52 -5.64
N VAL A 138 0.49 3.21 -6.52
CA VAL A 138 1.24 1.95 -6.45
C VAL A 138 2.47 2.17 -5.57
N ALA A 139 2.57 1.44 -4.47
CA ALA A 139 3.73 1.47 -3.59
C ALA A 139 4.89 0.68 -4.23
N VAL A 140 5.97 1.38 -4.59
CA VAL A 140 7.20 0.74 -5.07
C VAL A 140 8.05 0.21 -3.91
N PHE A 141 7.88 0.79 -2.73
CA PHE A 141 8.50 0.33 -1.49
C PHE A 141 7.39 -0.01 -0.50
N THR A 142 7.46 -1.20 0.06
CA THR A 142 6.57 -1.67 1.14
C THR A 142 7.43 -2.17 2.28
N GLY A 143 7.35 -1.51 3.42
CA GLY A 143 8.14 -1.88 4.59
C GLY A 143 8.46 -0.69 5.48
N THR A 144 9.38 -0.90 6.40
CA THR A 144 9.84 0.11 7.35
C THR A 144 11.29 0.50 7.09
N VAL A 145 11.60 1.75 7.37
CA VAL A 145 12.96 2.28 7.39
C VAL A 145 13.52 2.09 8.79
N THR A 146 14.75 1.62 8.87
CA THR A 146 15.47 1.45 10.13
C THR A 146 16.40 2.64 10.40
N PRO A 147 16.85 2.87 11.64
CA PRO A 147 17.89 3.87 11.94
C PRO A 147 19.16 3.66 11.10
N ASN A 148 19.51 2.42 10.80
CA ASN A 148 20.66 2.11 9.94
C ASN A 148 20.46 2.54 8.48
N ASP A 149 19.22 2.46 7.95
CA ASP A 149 18.92 2.95 6.61
C ASP A 149 18.99 4.48 6.55
N VAL A 150 18.54 5.16 7.62
CA VAL A 150 18.67 6.62 7.78
C VAL A 150 20.15 7.03 7.83
N ASP A 151 20.97 6.32 8.61
CA ASP A 151 22.41 6.59 8.69
C ASP A 151 23.10 6.42 7.31
N LYS A 152 22.80 5.32 6.62
CA LYS A 152 23.31 5.09 5.25
C LYS A 152 22.90 6.20 4.29
N ALA A 153 21.62 6.64 4.34
CA ALA A 153 21.13 7.72 3.50
C ALA A 153 21.85 9.04 3.79
N ARG A 154 22.10 9.37 5.05
CA ARG A 154 22.81 10.61 5.43
C ARG A 154 24.27 10.63 5.00
N ARG A 155 24.91 9.46 4.89
CA ARG A 155 26.32 9.29 4.49
C ARG A 155 26.52 9.08 2.98
N SER A 156 25.45 8.77 2.24
CA SER A 156 25.52 8.52 0.78
C SER A 156 25.82 9.76 -0.06
#